data_a3e275721fad3c3ae306313028350b71
#
_entry.id   a3e275721fad3c3ae306313028350b71
#
_cell.length_a   1.000
_cell.length_b   1.000
_cell.length_c   1.000
_cell.angle_alpha   90.00
_cell.angle_beta   90.00
_cell.angle_gamma   90.00
#
_symmetry.space_group_name_H-M   'P 1'
#
loop_
_entity.id
_entity.type
_entity.pdbx_description
1 polymer ?
#
loop_
_entity_poly.entity_id
_entity_poly.type
_entity_poly.pdbx_seq_one_letter_code
_entity_poly.pdbx_strand_id
1 'polypeptide(L)'
;LVALLMMIAYELDGPFNPALKKRMFWGNLTIAMTMAITILFGAAAIDYALHPLLWLVAAAACILTTAREMIMDNRDAIGDLDRNTYAKIKGVERTRKTVWILSVAASLLLVMPFAVGYLPWNLVIFVAPSIIFAIMTKPYLSRGKDSEVGNFLRFSMVSGLAGLAACGIIINW
;
A
#
# COMPACT_ATOMS: atom_id res chain seq x y z
N LEU A 1 -2.77 12.10 -16.51
CA LEU A 1 -1.55 12.89 -16.64
C LEU A 1 -0.61 12.72 -15.45
N VAL A 2 -1.05 12.96 -14.20
CA VAL A 2 -0.20 12.88 -12.98
C VAL A 2 0.46 11.51 -12.84
N ALA A 3 -0.31 10.41 -12.95
CA ALA A 3 0.24 9.05 -12.88
C ALA A 3 1.30 8.79 -13.97
N LEU A 4 1.09 9.29 -15.19
CA LEU A 4 2.06 9.18 -16.27
C LEU A 4 3.37 9.92 -15.95
N LEU A 5 3.26 11.16 -15.44
CA LEU A 5 4.43 11.94 -15.02
C LEU A 5 5.20 11.26 -13.90
N MET A 6 4.50 10.64 -12.95
CA MET A 6 5.13 9.86 -11.88
C MET A 6 5.85 8.62 -12.41
N MET A 7 5.27 7.91 -13.38
CA MET A 7 5.92 6.75 -14.00
C MET A 7 7.15 7.17 -14.82
N ILE A 8 7.09 8.31 -15.49
CA ILE A 8 8.25 8.90 -16.18
C ILE A 8 9.35 9.24 -15.17
N ALA A 9 9.03 9.92 -14.08
CA ALA A 9 9.98 10.25 -13.01
C ALA A 9 10.56 9.01 -12.32
N TYR A 10 9.80 7.91 -12.28
CA TYR A 10 10.26 6.63 -11.73
C TYR A 10 11.32 5.97 -12.62
N GLU A 11 11.07 5.89 -13.94
CA GLU A 11 11.84 5.05 -14.85
C GLU A 11 13.03 5.79 -15.49
N LEU A 12 12.82 7.00 -16.01
CA LEU A 12 13.84 7.70 -16.78
C LEU A 12 15.01 8.17 -15.91
N ASP A 13 16.23 7.91 -16.39
CA ASP A 13 17.48 8.39 -15.82
C ASP A 13 18.04 9.49 -16.74
N GLY A 14 18.30 10.67 -16.22
CA GLY A 14 18.80 11.79 -17.01
C GLY A 14 19.13 13.01 -16.14
N PRO A 15 19.78 14.05 -16.73
CA PRO A 15 20.25 15.21 -15.96
C PRO A 15 19.14 15.98 -15.25
N PHE A 16 17.91 15.90 -15.78
CA PHE A 16 16.74 16.58 -15.20
C PHE A 16 15.72 15.63 -14.57
N ASN A 17 16.00 14.32 -14.56
CA ASN A 17 15.07 13.33 -14.04
C ASN A 17 15.63 12.61 -12.81
N PRO A 18 14.84 12.51 -11.73
CA PRO A 18 15.29 11.98 -10.46
C PRO A 18 15.56 10.48 -10.45
N ALA A 19 15.17 9.69 -11.49
CA ALA A 19 15.27 8.22 -11.52
C ALA A 19 14.85 7.61 -10.18
N LEU A 20 13.61 7.85 -9.76
CA LEU A 20 13.12 7.55 -8.41
C LEU A 20 13.25 6.07 -8.04
N LYS A 21 13.23 5.16 -9.02
CA LYS A 21 13.48 3.73 -8.82
C LYS A 21 14.84 3.42 -8.16
N LYS A 22 15.83 4.31 -8.32
CA LYS A 22 17.18 4.18 -7.73
C LYS A 22 17.29 4.83 -6.34
N ARG A 23 16.22 5.50 -5.85
CA ARG A 23 16.25 6.33 -4.65
C ARG A 23 15.44 5.70 -3.51
N MET A 24 16.04 4.81 -2.78
CA MET A 24 15.59 4.27 -1.48
C MET A 24 14.04 4.15 -1.38
N PHE A 25 13.43 4.89 -0.46
CA PHE A 25 11.99 4.89 -0.18
C PHE A 25 11.14 5.53 -1.29
N TRP A 26 11.70 6.50 -2.04
CA TRP A 26 10.93 7.26 -3.04
C TRP A 26 10.44 6.40 -4.20
N GLY A 27 11.20 5.39 -4.62
CA GLY A 27 10.77 4.45 -5.64
C GLY A 27 9.49 3.70 -5.22
N ASN A 28 9.51 3.13 -4.01
CA ASN A 28 8.38 2.38 -3.46
C ASN A 28 7.15 3.27 -3.25
N LEU A 29 7.35 4.49 -2.75
CA LEU A 29 6.29 5.47 -2.58
C LEU A 29 5.69 5.89 -3.93
N THR A 30 6.49 6.06 -4.98
CA THR A 30 5.98 6.42 -6.32
C THR A 30 5.04 5.35 -6.86
N ILE A 31 5.41 4.06 -6.76
CA ILE A 31 4.54 2.94 -7.15
C ILE A 31 3.24 2.97 -6.30
N ALA A 32 3.37 3.15 -5.00
CA ALA A 32 2.23 3.19 -4.10
C ALA A 32 1.28 4.36 -4.38
N MET A 33 1.81 5.53 -4.73
CA MET A 33 1.01 6.70 -5.11
C MET A 33 0.25 6.49 -6.43
N THR A 34 0.80 5.75 -7.40
CA THR A 34 0.05 5.44 -8.62
C THR A 34 -1.19 4.60 -8.32
N MET A 35 -1.12 3.67 -7.35
CA MET A 35 -2.28 2.91 -6.87
C MET A 35 -3.32 3.81 -6.20
N ALA A 36 -2.90 4.74 -5.34
CA ALA A 36 -3.79 5.70 -4.69
C ALA A 36 -4.49 6.61 -5.72
N ILE A 37 -3.73 7.12 -6.69
CA ILE A 37 -4.27 7.95 -7.78
C ILE A 37 -5.31 7.19 -8.61
N THR A 38 -5.12 5.90 -8.85
CA THR A 38 -6.10 5.07 -9.58
C THR A 38 -7.43 5.01 -8.85
N ILE A 39 -7.41 4.86 -7.51
CA ILE A 39 -8.63 4.89 -6.67
C ILE A 39 -9.31 6.25 -6.77
N LEU A 40 -8.55 7.34 -6.61
CA LEU A 40 -9.08 8.70 -6.68
C LEU A 40 -9.59 9.06 -8.09
N PHE A 41 -8.96 8.53 -9.14
CA PHE A 41 -9.42 8.70 -10.52
C PHE A 41 -10.77 8.01 -10.74
N GLY A 42 -10.94 6.77 -10.25
CA GLY A 42 -12.24 6.10 -10.29
C GLY A 42 -13.33 6.88 -9.55
N ALA A 43 -12.99 7.46 -8.39
CA ALA A 43 -13.88 8.33 -7.63
C ALA A 43 -14.25 9.63 -8.38
N ALA A 44 -13.28 10.23 -9.08
CA ALA A 44 -13.52 11.43 -9.89
C ALA A 44 -14.45 11.18 -11.06
N ALA A 45 -14.43 9.97 -11.63
CA ALA A 45 -15.32 9.59 -12.73
C ALA A 45 -16.81 9.59 -12.34
N ILE A 46 -17.13 9.57 -11.04
CA ILE A 46 -18.48 9.60 -10.49
C ILE A 46 -18.70 10.84 -9.59
N ASP A 47 -17.92 11.90 -9.78
CA ASP A 47 -17.96 13.15 -9.01
C ASP A 47 -17.78 13.02 -7.49
N TYR A 48 -17.12 11.94 -7.03
CA TYR A 48 -16.91 11.63 -5.62
C TYR A 48 -15.47 11.85 -5.13
N ALA A 49 -14.59 12.44 -5.96
CA ALA A 49 -13.16 12.60 -5.68
C ALA A 49 -12.84 13.36 -4.38
N LEU A 50 -13.71 14.28 -3.95
CA LEU A 50 -13.51 15.10 -2.74
C LEU A 50 -14.05 14.44 -1.48
N HIS A 51 -14.73 13.28 -1.58
CA HIS A 51 -15.30 12.63 -0.40
C HIS A 51 -14.20 12.04 0.49
N PRO A 52 -14.17 12.38 1.80
CA PRO A 52 -13.08 11.98 2.71
C PRO A 52 -12.87 10.46 2.82
N LEU A 53 -13.93 9.66 2.68
CA LEU A 53 -13.86 8.19 2.64
C LEU A 53 -12.82 7.71 1.62
N LEU A 54 -12.83 8.28 0.42
CA LEU A 54 -11.97 7.82 -0.68
C LEU A 54 -10.50 8.19 -0.45
N TRP A 55 -10.24 9.31 0.22
CA TRP A 55 -8.89 9.68 0.65
C TRP A 55 -8.36 8.74 1.73
N LEU A 56 -9.19 8.31 2.67
CA LEU A 56 -8.80 7.30 3.67
C LEU A 56 -8.48 5.95 3.02
N VAL A 57 -9.32 5.51 2.07
CA VAL A 57 -9.09 4.26 1.32
C VAL A 57 -7.82 4.36 0.46
N ALA A 58 -7.65 5.46 -0.26
CA ALA A 58 -6.45 5.69 -1.08
C ALA A 58 -5.17 5.74 -0.24
N ALA A 59 -5.22 6.39 0.94
CA ALA A 59 -4.11 6.43 1.87
C ALA A 59 -3.78 5.04 2.44
N ALA A 60 -4.79 4.26 2.82
CA ALA A 60 -4.58 2.88 3.29
C ALA A 60 -3.94 2.01 2.20
N ALA A 61 -4.45 2.09 0.96
CA ALA A 61 -3.89 1.37 -0.18
C ALA A 61 -2.45 1.79 -0.49
N CYS A 62 -2.16 3.10 -0.45
CA CYS A 62 -0.81 3.64 -0.64
C CYS A 62 0.17 3.10 0.40
N ILE A 63 -0.19 3.15 1.69
CA ILE A 63 0.68 2.70 2.78
C ILE A 63 0.91 1.18 2.68
N LEU A 64 -0.14 0.41 2.41
CA LEU A 64 -0.03 -1.06 2.29
C LEU A 64 0.81 -1.47 1.08
N THR A 65 0.64 -0.78 -0.05
CA THR A 65 1.48 -0.98 -1.24
C THR A 65 2.94 -0.62 -0.95
N THR A 66 3.20 0.50 -0.27
CA THR A 66 4.56 0.88 0.15
C THR A 66 5.20 -0.22 1.01
N ALA A 67 4.46 -0.75 1.99
CA ALA A 67 4.94 -1.84 2.83
C ALA A 67 5.30 -3.09 2.01
N ARG A 68 4.44 -3.44 1.03
CA ARG A 68 4.67 -4.57 0.14
C ARG A 68 5.91 -4.37 -0.73
N GLU A 69 6.05 -3.22 -1.39
CA GLU A 69 7.21 -2.95 -2.23
C GLU A 69 8.52 -2.95 -1.42
N MET A 70 8.51 -2.40 -0.20
CA MET A 70 9.68 -2.44 0.69
C MET A 70 10.11 -3.86 1.06
N ILE A 71 9.16 -4.77 1.32
CA ILE A 71 9.52 -6.16 1.67
C ILE A 71 9.96 -6.96 0.44
N MET A 72 9.44 -6.65 -0.75
CA MET A 72 9.89 -7.24 -2.00
C MET A 72 11.32 -6.79 -2.33
N ASP A 73 11.63 -5.50 -2.17
CA ASP A 73 13.01 -4.98 -2.29
C ASP A 73 13.97 -5.69 -1.32
N ASN A 74 13.51 -6.04 -0.12
CA ASN A 74 14.31 -6.78 0.85
C ASN A 74 14.64 -8.20 0.37
N ARG A 75 13.66 -8.87 -0.23
CA ARG A 75 13.83 -10.19 -0.86
C ARG A 75 14.81 -10.14 -2.04
N ASP A 76 14.68 -9.11 -2.88
CA ASP A 76 15.40 -8.97 -4.14
C ASP A 76 16.77 -8.26 -3.98
N ALA A 77 17.11 -7.80 -2.76
CA ALA A 77 18.28 -6.98 -2.47
C ALA A 77 19.63 -7.61 -2.90
N ILE A 78 19.72 -8.94 -2.97
CA ILE A 78 20.93 -9.66 -3.39
C ILE A 78 21.13 -9.60 -4.91
N GLY A 79 20.02 -9.57 -5.70
CA GLY A 79 20.07 -9.58 -7.16
C GLY A 79 20.12 -8.20 -7.81
N ASP A 80 19.62 -7.19 -7.13
CA ASP A 80 19.47 -5.82 -7.63
C ASP A 80 20.71 -4.96 -7.34
N LEU A 81 21.81 -5.13 -8.06
CA LEU A 81 23.08 -4.44 -7.78
C LEU A 81 22.99 -2.91 -7.96
N ASP A 82 22.18 -2.42 -8.89
CA ASP A 82 22.12 -1.02 -9.32
C ASP A 82 21.12 -0.15 -8.54
N ARG A 83 20.30 -0.74 -7.65
CA ARG A 83 19.26 0.00 -6.91
C ARG A 83 19.68 0.24 -5.46
N ASN A 84 19.60 1.50 -5.02
CA ASN A 84 19.76 1.87 -3.62
C ASN A 84 18.42 1.72 -2.87
N THR A 85 18.04 0.48 -2.58
CA THR A 85 16.78 0.19 -1.86
C THR A 85 16.89 0.57 -0.37
N TYR A 86 15.73 0.71 0.28
CA TYR A 86 15.69 0.98 1.72
C TYR A 86 16.41 -0.11 2.51
N ALA A 87 16.28 -1.37 2.09
CA ALA A 87 16.92 -2.52 2.70
C ALA A 87 18.45 -2.44 2.65
N LYS A 88 19.02 -2.01 1.52
CA LYS A 88 20.48 -1.83 1.37
C LYS A 88 21.03 -0.71 2.25
N ILE A 89 20.29 0.40 2.40
CA ILE A 89 20.77 1.58 3.13
C ILE A 89 20.51 1.47 4.63
N LYS A 90 19.36 0.99 5.04
CA LYS A 90 18.92 0.97 6.45
C LYS A 90 19.03 -0.43 7.09
N GLY A 91 19.27 -1.45 6.28
CA GLY A 91 19.37 -2.84 6.72
C GLY A 91 18.03 -3.57 6.74
N VAL A 92 18.12 -4.89 6.57
CA VAL A 92 17.00 -5.83 6.45
C VAL A 92 16.05 -5.78 7.65
N GLU A 93 16.59 -5.81 8.87
CA GLU A 93 15.78 -5.81 10.08
C GLU A 93 15.01 -4.52 10.29
N ARG A 94 15.61 -3.38 9.94
CA ARG A 94 14.93 -2.09 10.01
C ARG A 94 13.82 -1.99 8.97
N THR A 95 14.02 -2.56 7.78
CA THR A 95 13.01 -2.67 6.74
C THR A 95 11.81 -3.49 7.24
N ARG A 96 12.03 -4.67 7.83
CA ARG A 96 10.99 -5.51 8.41
C ARG A 96 10.18 -4.80 9.49
N LYS A 97 10.86 -4.07 10.38
CA LYS A 97 10.19 -3.25 11.41
C LYS A 97 9.34 -2.15 10.79
N THR A 98 9.83 -1.47 9.77
CA THR A 98 9.09 -0.42 9.06
C THR A 98 7.87 -1.01 8.35
N VAL A 99 8.03 -2.14 7.65
CA VAL A 99 6.91 -2.86 7.00
C VAL A 99 5.82 -3.22 8.01
N TRP A 100 6.18 -3.70 9.20
CA TRP A 100 5.21 -3.97 10.25
C TRP A 100 4.44 -2.72 10.69
N ILE A 101 5.13 -1.61 10.92
CA ILE A 101 4.50 -0.34 11.31
C ILE A 101 3.54 0.14 10.23
N LEU A 102 3.95 0.08 8.96
CA LEU A 102 3.10 0.47 7.82
C LEU A 102 1.87 -0.44 7.69
N SER A 103 2.02 -1.75 7.92
CA SER A 103 0.91 -2.71 7.87
C SER A 103 -0.14 -2.41 8.95
N VAL A 104 0.29 -2.08 10.16
CA VAL A 104 -0.59 -1.68 11.26
C VAL A 104 -1.26 -0.33 10.94
N ALA A 105 -0.51 0.65 10.46
CA ALA A 105 -1.05 1.97 10.09
C ALA A 105 -2.11 1.86 8.98
N ALA A 106 -1.87 1.04 7.95
CA ALA A 106 -2.83 0.79 6.88
C ALA A 106 -4.10 0.11 7.41
N SER A 107 -3.96 -0.85 8.34
CA SER A 107 -5.10 -1.52 8.99
C SER A 107 -5.95 -0.54 9.79
N LEU A 108 -5.33 0.38 10.53
CA LEU A 108 -6.03 1.44 11.26
C LEU A 108 -6.78 2.37 10.31
N LEU A 109 -6.14 2.80 9.21
CA LEU A 109 -6.78 3.64 8.20
C LEU A 109 -7.96 2.94 7.52
N LEU A 110 -7.90 1.62 7.33
CA LEU A 110 -8.97 0.84 6.74
C LEU A 110 -10.20 0.76 7.66
N VAL A 111 -10.01 0.82 8.98
CA VAL A 111 -11.10 0.85 9.98
C VAL A 111 -11.67 2.26 10.15
N MET A 112 -10.89 3.30 9.89
CA MET A 112 -11.31 4.70 10.12
C MET A 112 -12.64 5.08 9.47
N PRO A 113 -12.98 4.68 8.21
CA PRO A 113 -14.28 4.99 7.61
C PRO A 113 -15.48 4.54 8.46
N PHE A 114 -15.35 3.42 9.15
CA PHE A 114 -16.39 2.90 10.04
C PHE A 114 -16.41 3.66 11.37
N ALA A 115 -15.24 3.97 11.93
CA ALA A 115 -15.11 4.68 13.20
C ALA A 115 -15.63 6.12 13.13
N VAL A 116 -15.45 6.80 12.00
CA VAL A 116 -15.94 8.18 11.79
C VAL A 116 -17.36 8.25 11.21
N GLY A 117 -18.01 7.09 10.97
CA GLY A 117 -19.41 7.01 10.53
C GLY A 117 -19.65 7.21 9.03
N TYR A 118 -18.60 7.15 8.18
CA TYR A 118 -18.80 7.14 6.72
C TYR A 118 -19.37 5.82 6.22
N LEU A 119 -19.11 4.72 6.91
CA LEU A 119 -19.66 3.41 6.65
C LEU A 119 -20.32 2.85 7.94
N PRO A 120 -21.42 2.09 7.83
CA PRO A 120 -22.05 1.44 8.97
C PRO A 120 -21.09 0.48 9.68
N TRP A 121 -21.04 0.56 11.02
CA TRP A 121 -20.08 -0.22 11.82
C TRP A 121 -20.23 -1.74 11.67
N ASN A 122 -21.45 -2.24 11.46
CA ASN A 122 -21.72 -3.66 11.24
C ASN A 122 -21.06 -4.22 9.97
N LEU A 123 -20.72 -3.36 9.01
CA LEU A 123 -20.05 -3.76 7.78
C LEU A 123 -18.51 -3.87 7.91
N VAL A 124 -17.92 -3.51 9.06
CA VAL A 124 -16.49 -3.64 9.31
C VAL A 124 -16.00 -5.09 9.14
N ILE A 125 -16.89 -6.06 9.31
CA ILE A 125 -16.59 -7.48 9.12
C ILE A 125 -16.08 -7.81 7.71
N PHE A 126 -16.48 -7.05 6.69
CA PHE A 126 -16.06 -7.28 5.31
C PHE A 126 -14.59 -6.88 5.07
N VAL A 127 -14.04 -5.97 5.87
CA VAL A 127 -12.60 -5.61 5.79
C VAL A 127 -11.74 -6.38 6.81
N ALA A 128 -12.35 -7.16 7.69
CA ALA A 128 -11.64 -7.98 8.67
C ALA A 128 -10.60 -8.94 8.05
N PRO A 129 -10.86 -9.63 6.92
CA PRO A 129 -9.85 -10.47 6.27
C PRO A 129 -8.59 -9.71 5.89
N SER A 130 -8.72 -8.46 5.41
CA SER A 130 -7.58 -7.60 5.08
C SER A 130 -6.72 -7.34 6.31
N ILE A 131 -7.34 -6.99 7.42
CA ILE A 131 -6.66 -6.71 8.69
C ILE A 131 -5.96 -7.98 9.21
N ILE A 132 -6.63 -9.13 9.15
CA ILE A 132 -6.08 -10.41 9.56
C ILE A 132 -4.82 -10.73 8.75
N PHE A 133 -4.86 -10.62 7.41
CA PHE A 133 -3.69 -10.86 6.57
C PHE A 133 -2.55 -9.88 6.87
N ALA A 134 -2.84 -8.60 7.11
CA ALA A 134 -1.84 -7.61 7.48
C ALA A 134 -1.16 -7.97 8.83
N ILE A 135 -1.92 -8.36 9.84
CA ILE A 135 -1.40 -8.75 11.16
C ILE A 135 -0.62 -10.06 11.10
N MET A 136 -1.04 -11.02 10.27
CA MET A 136 -0.34 -12.30 10.07
C MET A 136 1.07 -12.14 9.47
N THR A 137 1.42 -10.98 8.93
CA THR A 137 2.80 -10.72 8.48
C THR A 137 3.82 -10.77 9.62
N LYS A 138 3.45 -10.41 10.86
CA LYS A 138 4.39 -10.27 11.98
C LYS A 138 5.24 -11.52 12.27
N PRO A 139 4.66 -12.74 12.45
CA PRO A 139 5.45 -13.92 12.71
C PRO A 139 6.35 -14.34 11.55
N TYR A 140 6.01 -13.97 10.31
CA TYR A 140 6.84 -14.24 9.14
C TYR A 140 7.98 -13.23 9.01
N LEU A 141 7.75 -11.94 9.34
CA LEU A 141 8.79 -10.93 9.44
C LEU A 141 9.87 -11.32 10.45
N SER A 142 9.49 -11.82 11.64
CA SER A 142 10.43 -12.26 12.66
C SER A 142 11.25 -13.50 12.28
N ARG A 143 10.73 -14.31 11.35
CA ARG A 143 11.40 -15.51 10.82
C ARG A 143 12.19 -15.27 9.53
N GLY A 144 12.20 -14.05 9.03
CA GLY A 144 12.88 -13.70 7.78
C GLY A 144 12.23 -14.22 6.51
N LYS A 145 10.94 -14.55 6.54
CA LYS A 145 10.20 -15.11 5.41
C LYS A 145 9.57 -14.00 4.56
N ASP A 146 10.41 -13.17 3.94
CA ASP A 146 10.02 -11.94 3.26
C ASP A 146 9.07 -12.19 2.06
N SER A 147 9.22 -13.32 1.36
CA SER A 147 8.33 -13.70 0.25
C SER A 147 6.89 -13.97 0.72
N GLU A 148 6.73 -14.70 1.83
CA GLU A 148 5.44 -14.99 2.44
C GLU A 148 4.77 -13.71 2.94
N VAL A 149 5.55 -12.80 3.54
CA VAL A 149 5.05 -11.47 3.95
C VAL A 149 4.51 -10.71 2.76
N GLY A 150 5.22 -10.69 1.62
CA GLY A 150 4.75 -10.07 0.38
C GLY A 150 3.43 -10.63 -0.12
N ASN A 151 3.21 -11.96 0.02
CA ASN A 151 1.95 -12.62 -0.33
C ASN A 151 0.82 -12.24 0.64
N PHE A 152 1.07 -12.23 1.95
CA PHE A 152 0.07 -11.80 2.93
C PHE A 152 -0.37 -10.36 2.70
N LEU A 153 0.56 -9.45 2.40
CA LEU A 153 0.23 -8.06 2.07
C LEU A 153 -0.59 -7.95 0.78
N ARG A 154 -0.30 -8.79 -0.24
CA ARG A 154 -1.12 -8.87 -1.45
C ARG A 154 -2.55 -9.34 -1.14
N PHE A 155 -2.71 -10.39 -0.35
CA PHE A 155 -4.03 -10.87 0.05
C PHE A 155 -4.77 -9.84 0.90
N SER A 156 -4.07 -9.10 1.76
CA SER A 156 -4.64 -7.99 2.51
C SER A 156 -5.20 -6.92 1.57
N MET A 157 -4.44 -6.50 0.54
CA MET A 157 -4.89 -5.51 -0.44
C MET A 157 -6.14 -5.98 -1.19
N VAL A 158 -6.12 -7.19 -1.74
CA VAL A 158 -7.24 -7.74 -2.52
C VAL A 158 -8.50 -7.89 -1.66
N SER A 159 -8.37 -8.47 -0.46
CA SER A 159 -9.51 -8.66 0.45
C SER A 159 -10.05 -7.34 0.99
N GLY A 160 -9.20 -6.33 1.20
CA GLY A 160 -9.62 -5.00 1.61
C GLY A 160 -10.47 -4.31 0.54
N LEU A 161 -10.02 -4.32 -0.71
CA LEU A 161 -10.77 -3.75 -1.83
C LEU A 161 -12.09 -4.51 -2.06
N ALA A 162 -12.06 -5.83 -2.03
CA ALA A 162 -13.27 -6.65 -2.16
C ALA A 162 -14.27 -6.38 -1.01
N GLY A 163 -13.77 -6.25 0.21
CA GLY A 163 -14.60 -5.93 1.38
C GLY A 163 -15.26 -4.55 1.28
N LEU A 164 -14.51 -3.53 0.86
CA LEU A 164 -15.07 -2.19 0.64
C LEU A 164 -16.09 -2.17 -0.53
N ALA A 165 -15.84 -2.91 -1.60
CA ALA A 165 -16.80 -3.07 -2.69
C ALA A 165 -18.10 -3.74 -2.21
N ALA A 166 -18.00 -4.78 -1.38
CA ALA A 166 -19.15 -5.43 -0.76
C ALA A 166 -19.95 -4.46 0.13
N CYS A 167 -19.26 -3.61 0.92
CA CYS A 167 -19.92 -2.55 1.69
C CYS A 167 -20.71 -1.60 0.79
N GLY A 168 -20.10 -1.16 -0.33
CA GLY A 168 -20.76 -0.27 -1.30
C GLY A 168 -22.00 -0.90 -1.92
N ILE A 169 -21.96 -2.17 -2.28
CA ILE A 169 -23.12 -2.91 -2.81
C ILE A 169 -24.24 -2.96 -1.77
N ILE A 170 -23.93 -3.32 -0.53
CA ILE A 170 -24.95 -3.47 0.54
C ILE A 170 -25.60 -2.15 0.91
N ILE A 171 -24.87 -1.04 0.88
CA ILE A 171 -25.41 0.29 1.23
C ILE A 171 -26.33 0.83 0.11
N ASN A 172 -26.06 0.47 -1.14
CA ASN A 172 -26.82 0.94 -2.29
C ASN A 172 -28.01 0.03 -2.65
N TRP A 173 -28.19 -1.07 -1.94
CA TRP A 173 -29.37 -1.94 -1.99
C TRP A 173 -30.26 -1.70 -0.75
#